data_76a3ef0b9d2c900ad16ce5c1f16e9f95
#
_entry.id   76a3ef0b9d2c900ad16ce5c1f16e9f95
#
_cell.length_a   1.000
_cell.length_b   1.000
_cell.length_c   1.000
_cell.angle_alpha   90.00
_cell.angle_beta   90.00
_cell.angle_gamma   90.00
#
_symmetry.space_group_name_H-M   'P 1'
#
loop_
_entity.id
_entity.type
_entity.pdbx_description
1 polymer ?
#
loop_
_entity_poly.entity_id
_entity_poly.type
_entity_poly.pdbx_seq_one_letter_code
_entity_poly.pdbx_strand_id
1 'polypeptide(L)'
;MVERIVAAGRGVLVEHGYDAFSTNRVATAAGISPGSLYQYFPDKAAILDVVIDRYWEEVAERVAAALSERIADFGPGMVRDTADALLSALEADRELLRVVAEELPIHRSRERRAALERRVRELAATYLAARRESTRRPDPATAAWVVVLAVENLAMRWVLDQPAAVTRDALLDEMVALVGGYLLA
;
A
#
# COMPACT_ATOMS: atom_id res chain seq x y z
N MET A 1 21.33 -10.82 9.07
CA MET A 1 21.79 -9.48 9.52
C MET A 1 20.95 -8.37 8.88
N VAL A 2 20.83 -8.36 7.56
CA VAL A 2 20.02 -7.36 6.83
C VAL A 2 18.60 -7.25 7.41
N GLU A 3 17.90 -8.38 7.59
CA GLU A 3 16.55 -8.41 8.17
C GLU A 3 16.46 -7.71 9.53
N ARG A 4 17.47 -7.92 10.38
CA ARG A 4 17.51 -7.30 11.71
C ARG A 4 17.70 -5.79 11.64
N ILE A 5 18.53 -5.32 10.70
CA ILE A 5 18.75 -3.89 10.47
C ILE A 5 17.49 -3.22 9.92
N VAL A 6 16.82 -3.87 8.97
CA VAL A 6 15.58 -3.36 8.36
C VAL A 6 14.44 -3.32 9.38
N ALA A 7 14.26 -4.37 10.19
CA ALA A 7 13.28 -4.38 11.26
C ALA A 7 13.55 -3.29 12.31
N ALA A 8 14.84 -3.10 12.70
CA ALA A 8 15.24 -2.00 13.58
C ALA A 8 15.00 -0.63 12.93
N GLY A 9 15.30 -0.50 11.63
CA GLY A 9 15.02 0.73 10.86
C GLY A 9 13.53 1.08 10.86
N ARG A 10 12.65 0.09 10.62
CA ARG A 10 11.20 0.27 10.72
C ARG A 10 10.79 0.78 12.10
N GLY A 11 11.26 0.14 13.17
CA GLY A 11 10.96 0.57 14.55
C GLY A 11 11.43 1.99 14.84
N VAL A 12 12.67 2.34 14.47
CA VAL A 12 13.22 3.70 14.66
C VAL A 12 12.42 4.74 13.85
N LEU A 13 11.98 4.39 12.65
CA LEU A 13 11.19 5.29 11.80
C LEU A 13 9.83 5.58 12.41
N VAL A 14 9.14 4.56 12.90
CA VAL A 14 7.83 4.69 13.56
C VAL A 14 7.94 5.46 14.88
N GLU A 15 8.96 5.15 15.71
CA GLU A 15 9.09 5.75 17.05
C GLU A 15 9.58 7.19 17.04
N HIS A 16 10.46 7.53 16.07
CA HIS A 16 11.17 8.82 16.09
C HIS A 16 10.89 9.71 14.87
N GLY A 17 10.15 9.20 13.87
CA GLY A 17 9.86 9.92 12.63
C GLY A 17 11.07 10.03 11.67
N TYR A 18 10.82 10.63 10.51
CA TYR A 18 11.83 10.75 9.45
C TYR A 18 13.01 11.67 9.82
N ASP A 19 12.74 12.79 10.46
CA ASP A 19 13.78 13.79 10.78
C ASP A 19 14.82 13.26 11.76
N ALA A 20 14.39 12.46 12.73
CA ALA A 20 15.26 11.86 13.72
C ALA A 20 15.86 10.51 13.29
N PHE A 21 15.50 10.00 12.12
CA PHE A 21 16.02 8.74 11.59
C PHE A 21 17.50 8.83 11.25
N SER A 22 18.31 7.95 11.86
CA SER A 22 19.77 7.93 11.66
C SER A 22 20.34 6.52 11.74
N THR A 23 21.47 6.30 11.04
CA THR A 23 22.21 5.01 11.07
C THR A 23 22.65 4.63 12.49
N ASN A 24 23.00 5.60 13.34
CA ASN A 24 23.37 5.33 14.73
C ASN A 24 22.19 4.80 15.55
N ARG A 25 21.00 5.39 15.42
CA ARG A 25 19.80 4.89 16.09
C ARG A 25 19.43 3.50 15.62
N VAL A 26 19.51 3.26 14.33
CA VAL A 26 19.23 1.94 13.74
C VAL A 26 20.25 0.91 14.22
N ALA A 27 21.54 1.24 14.25
CA ALA A 27 22.57 0.34 14.76
C ALA A 27 22.33 -0.02 16.24
N THR A 28 22.01 0.97 17.07
CA THR A 28 21.66 0.77 18.48
C THR A 28 20.43 -0.15 18.63
N ALA A 29 19.35 0.13 17.91
CA ALA A 29 18.13 -0.67 17.93
C ALA A 29 18.35 -2.10 17.42
N ALA A 30 19.24 -2.27 16.41
CA ALA A 30 19.63 -3.56 15.88
C ALA A 30 20.63 -4.32 16.77
N GLY A 31 21.17 -3.72 17.85
CA GLY A 31 22.17 -4.33 18.72
C GLY A 31 23.49 -4.61 18.02
N ILE A 32 23.95 -3.71 17.13
CA ILE A 32 25.22 -3.82 16.37
C ILE A 32 26.01 -2.51 16.45
N SER A 33 27.32 -2.59 16.14
CA SER A 33 28.10 -1.36 16.01
C SER A 33 27.75 -0.60 14.74
N PRO A 34 27.90 0.74 14.71
CA PRO A 34 27.75 1.52 13.48
C PRO A 34 28.66 1.01 12.34
N GLY A 35 29.90 0.63 12.66
CA GLY A 35 30.83 0.06 11.68
C GLY A 35 30.31 -1.22 11.04
N SER A 36 29.64 -2.08 11.82
CA SER A 36 29.01 -3.29 11.29
C SER A 36 27.80 -2.96 10.41
N LEU A 37 27.04 -1.92 10.74
CA LEU A 37 25.89 -1.49 9.92
C LEU A 37 26.36 -1.03 8.53
N TYR A 38 27.44 -0.25 8.44
CA TYR A 38 27.97 0.25 7.18
C TYR A 38 28.48 -0.84 6.23
N GLN A 39 28.72 -2.07 6.70
CA GLN A 39 29.01 -3.22 5.84
C GLN A 39 27.80 -3.68 5.01
N TYR A 40 26.59 -3.37 5.46
CA TYR A 40 25.34 -3.79 4.81
C TYR A 40 24.60 -2.63 4.13
N PHE A 41 24.66 -1.43 4.70
CA PHE A 41 23.99 -0.24 4.20
C PHE A 41 24.94 0.94 4.20
N PRO A 42 25.16 1.58 3.05
CA PRO A 42 26.12 2.69 2.93
C PRO A 42 25.67 3.95 3.67
N ASP A 43 24.36 4.14 3.82
CA ASP A 43 23.79 5.32 4.48
C ASP A 43 22.36 5.06 4.98
N LYS A 44 21.78 6.07 5.63
CA LYS A 44 20.38 6.00 6.13
C LYS A 44 19.35 5.88 5.01
N ALA A 45 19.65 6.41 3.84
CA ALA A 45 18.73 6.40 2.70
C ALA A 45 18.54 4.96 2.19
N ALA A 46 19.61 4.19 2.10
CA ALA A 46 19.56 2.78 1.68
C ALA A 46 18.72 1.92 2.65
N ILE A 47 18.78 2.19 3.95
CA ILE A 47 17.93 1.49 4.94
C ILE A 47 16.46 1.87 4.75
N LEU A 48 16.18 3.18 4.65
CA LEU A 48 14.83 3.70 4.41
C LEU A 48 14.22 3.09 3.16
N ASP A 49 14.99 3.06 2.10
CA ASP A 49 14.56 2.53 0.82
C ASP A 49 14.05 1.09 0.96
N VAL A 50 14.80 0.23 1.65
CA VAL A 50 14.36 -1.16 1.88
C VAL A 50 13.15 -1.25 2.82
N VAL A 51 13.07 -0.41 3.85
CA VAL A 51 11.91 -0.37 4.76
C VAL A 51 10.63 0.00 3.99
N ILE A 52 10.70 1.04 3.14
CA ILE A 52 9.57 1.52 2.34
C ILE A 52 9.16 0.49 1.28
N ASP A 53 10.14 -0.12 0.60
CA ASP A 53 9.90 -1.15 -0.41
C ASP A 53 9.12 -2.32 0.20
N ARG A 54 9.57 -2.85 1.33
CA ARG A 54 8.90 -3.96 2.00
C ARG A 54 7.49 -3.62 2.47
N TYR A 55 7.31 -2.43 3.01
CA TYR A 55 5.98 -1.99 3.42
C TYR A 55 4.98 -2.03 2.25
N TRP A 56 5.36 -1.43 1.12
CA TRP A 56 4.47 -1.43 -0.05
C TRP A 56 4.34 -2.80 -0.71
N GLU A 57 5.39 -3.63 -0.70
CA GLU A 57 5.33 -5.02 -1.16
C GLU A 57 4.32 -5.82 -0.32
N GLU A 58 4.37 -5.73 1.01
CA GLU A 58 3.42 -6.39 1.90
C GLU A 58 1.97 -5.95 1.64
N VAL A 59 1.73 -4.66 1.43
CA VAL A 59 0.41 -4.13 1.06
C VAL A 59 -0.06 -4.70 -0.28
N ALA A 60 0.79 -4.64 -1.31
CA ALA A 60 0.43 -5.11 -2.64
C ALA A 60 0.20 -6.62 -2.72
N GLU A 61 0.97 -7.41 -1.98
CA GLU A 61 0.79 -8.87 -1.93
C GLU A 61 -0.56 -9.24 -1.33
N ARG A 62 -0.98 -8.59 -0.25
CA ARG A 62 -2.30 -8.82 0.36
C ARG A 62 -3.44 -8.47 -0.58
N VAL A 63 -3.35 -7.33 -1.25
CA VAL A 63 -4.36 -6.89 -2.23
C VAL A 63 -4.40 -7.83 -3.44
N ALA A 64 -3.24 -8.21 -3.97
CA ALA A 64 -3.15 -9.12 -5.12
C ALA A 64 -3.67 -10.52 -4.78
N ALA A 65 -3.43 -11.02 -3.58
CA ALA A 65 -3.97 -12.30 -3.11
C ALA A 65 -5.50 -12.26 -3.06
N ALA A 66 -6.09 -11.25 -2.41
CA ALA A 66 -7.55 -11.09 -2.33
C ALA A 66 -8.20 -10.98 -3.71
N LEU A 67 -7.59 -10.22 -4.63
CA LEU A 67 -8.07 -10.11 -6.01
C LEU A 67 -7.99 -11.44 -6.76
N SER A 68 -6.91 -12.20 -6.57
CA SER A 68 -6.69 -13.47 -7.25
C SER A 68 -7.61 -14.59 -6.76
N GLU A 69 -7.91 -14.65 -5.47
CA GLU A 69 -8.82 -15.63 -4.88
C GLU A 69 -10.25 -15.53 -5.42
N ARG A 70 -10.68 -14.32 -5.83
CA ARG A 70 -12.02 -14.04 -6.34
C ARG A 70 -12.10 -13.86 -7.85
N ILE A 71 -11.05 -14.26 -8.57
CA ILE A 71 -10.97 -14.04 -10.03
C ILE A 71 -12.13 -14.67 -10.82
N ALA A 72 -12.75 -15.72 -10.28
CA ALA A 72 -13.90 -16.40 -10.86
C ALA A 72 -15.24 -15.67 -10.62
N ASP A 73 -15.35 -14.92 -9.51
CA ASP A 73 -16.57 -14.27 -9.02
C ASP A 73 -16.50 -12.75 -9.18
N PHE A 74 -16.74 -12.25 -10.41
CA PHE A 74 -16.84 -10.81 -10.61
C PHE A 74 -18.15 -10.27 -10.06
N GLY A 75 -18.02 -9.39 -9.07
CA GLY A 75 -19.19 -8.79 -8.48
C GLY A 75 -18.86 -7.89 -7.28
N PRO A 76 -19.89 -7.37 -6.62
CA PRO A 76 -19.74 -6.53 -5.43
C PRO A 76 -18.87 -7.17 -4.33
N GLY A 77 -18.97 -8.49 -4.16
CA GLY A 77 -18.18 -9.23 -3.18
C GLY A 77 -16.69 -9.18 -3.42
N MET A 78 -16.24 -9.32 -4.68
CA MET A 78 -14.83 -9.21 -5.02
C MET A 78 -14.28 -7.81 -4.74
N VAL A 79 -15.04 -6.77 -5.09
CA VAL A 79 -14.64 -5.38 -4.82
C VAL A 79 -14.53 -5.15 -3.31
N ARG A 80 -15.51 -5.64 -2.54
CA ARG A 80 -15.51 -5.53 -1.07
C ARG A 80 -14.31 -6.23 -0.46
N ASP A 81 -14.05 -7.49 -0.81
CA ASP A 81 -12.95 -8.28 -0.23
C ASP A 81 -11.59 -7.67 -0.58
N THR A 82 -11.42 -7.17 -1.81
CA THR A 82 -10.19 -6.49 -2.23
C THR A 82 -9.97 -5.17 -1.49
N ALA A 83 -11.02 -4.37 -1.33
CA ALA A 83 -10.96 -3.12 -0.58
C ALA A 83 -10.73 -3.38 0.93
N ASP A 84 -11.34 -4.43 1.48
CA ASP A 84 -11.14 -4.87 2.86
C ASP A 84 -9.69 -5.32 3.12
N ALA A 85 -9.11 -6.09 2.20
CA ALA A 85 -7.71 -6.48 2.25
C ALA A 85 -6.75 -5.28 2.22
N LEU A 86 -7.04 -4.28 1.38
CA LEU A 86 -6.28 -3.03 1.33
C LEU A 86 -6.37 -2.27 2.64
N LEU A 87 -7.58 -2.04 3.16
CA LEU A 87 -7.78 -1.37 4.44
C LEU A 87 -7.04 -2.10 5.56
N SER A 88 -7.19 -3.43 5.66
CA SER A 88 -6.53 -4.25 6.66
C SER A 88 -5.00 -4.19 6.56
N ALA A 89 -4.45 -4.13 5.34
CA ALA A 89 -3.02 -3.98 5.12
C ALA A 89 -2.49 -2.61 5.59
N LEU A 90 -3.23 -1.54 5.30
CA LEU A 90 -2.87 -0.17 5.71
C LEU A 90 -3.04 0.05 7.22
N GLU A 91 -4.11 -0.52 7.81
CA GLU A 91 -4.37 -0.47 9.27
C GLU A 91 -3.31 -1.22 10.07
N ALA A 92 -2.76 -2.31 9.53
CA ALA A 92 -1.78 -3.15 10.22
C ALA A 92 -0.51 -2.41 10.65
N ASP A 93 -0.13 -1.35 9.92
CA ASP A 93 0.98 -0.46 10.29
C ASP A 93 0.67 1.00 9.95
N ARG A 94 -0.35 1.52 10.61
CA ARG A 94 -0.82 2.89 10.42
C ARG A 94 0.25 3.95 10.72
N GLU A 95 1.09 3.69 11.72
CA GLU A 95 2.12 4.65 12.10
C GLU A 95 3.20 4.73 11.00
N LEU A 96 3.61 3.61 10.43
CA LEU A 96 4.51 3.61 9.29
C LEU A 96 3.86 4.24 8.06
N LEU A 97 2.58 3.96 7.80
CA LEU A 97 1.82 4.62 6.73
C LEU A 97 1.87 6.15 6.87
N ARG A 98 1.64 6.66 8.09
CA ARG A 98 1.71 8.10 8.36
C ARG A 98 3.07 8.68 7.99
N VAL A 99 4.14 8.09 8.49
CA VAL A 99 5.50 8.56 8.19
C VAL A 99 5.78 8.53 6.69
N VAL A 100 5.41 7.43 6.02
CA VAL A 100 5.64 7.26 4.57
C VAL A 100 4.80 8.23 3.73
N ALA A 101 3.57 8.54 4.15
CA ALA A 101 2.65 9.39 3.39
C ALA A 101 2.84 10.89 3.67
N GLU A 102 3.21 11.28 4.89
CA GLU A 102 3.17 12.67 5.36
C GLU A 102 4.55 13.25 5.65
N GLU A 103 5.53 12.45 6.10
CA GLU A 103 6.83 12.96 6.53
C GLU A 103 7.93 12.76 5.48
N LEU A 104 7.82 11.73 4.65
CA LEU A 104 8.86 11.46 3.66
C LEU A 104 8.82 12.44 2.48
N PRO A 105 9.99 12.81 1.93
CA PRO A 105 10.03 13.55 0.67
C PRO A 105 9.27 12.80 -0.44
N ILE A 106 8.34 13.50 -1.10
CA ILE A 106 7.39 12.95 -2.10
C ILE A 106 8.06 12.06 -3.14
N HIS A 107 9.26 12.40 -3.58
CA HIS A 107 9.98 11.63 -4.61
C HIS A 107 10.44 10.25 -4.14
N ARG A 108 10.69 10.03 -2.84
CA ARG A 108 11.17 8.76 -2.31
C ARG A 108 10.10 7.67 -2.24
N SER A 109 8.90 8.04 -1.82
CA SER A 109 7.79 7.07 -1.70
C SER A 109 7.03 6.88 -3.01
N ARG A 110 6.99 7.91 -3.89
CA ARG A 110 6.15 7.93 -5.08
C ARG A 110 6.51 6.87 -6.11
N GLU A 111 7.79 6.69 -6.44
CA GLU A 111 8.20 5.72 -7.48
C GLU A 111 7.93 4.28 -7.06
N ARG A 112 8.17 3.97 -5.77
CA ARG A 112 7.95 2.64 -5.20
C ARG A 112 6.48 2.30 -5.11
N ARG A 113 5.68 3.22 -4.56
CA ARG A 113 4.23 3.09 -4.56
C ARG A 113 3.67 2.91 -5.97
N ALA A 114 4.16 3.70 -6.96
CA ALA A 114 3.74 3.60 -8.35
C ALA A 114 4.10 2.26 -9.01
N ALA A 115 5.19 1.60 -8.62
CA ALA A 115 5.55 0.28 -9.13
C ALA A 115 4.56 -0.80 -8.65
N LEU A 116 4.14 -0.71 -7.39
CA LEU A 116 3.18 -1.64 -6.79
C LEU A 116 1.75 -1.40 -7.30
N GLU A 117 1.32 -0.14 -7.37
CA GLU A 117 0.07 0.25 -8.02
C GLU A 117 -0.03 -0.30 -9.45
N ARG A 118 1.09 -0.31 -10.18
CA ARG A 118 1.14 -0.84 -11.54
C ARG A 118 0.81 -2.32 -11.59
N ARG A 119 1.36 -3.12 -10.68
CA ARG A 119 1.06 -4.56 -10.59
C ARG A 119 -0.42 -4.83 -10.33
N VAL A 120 -1.03 -4.13 -9.38
CA VAL A 120 -2.47 -4.26 -9.08
C VAL A 120 -3.31 -3.80 -10.27
N ARG A 121 -2.94 -2.69 -10.92
CA ARG A 121 -3.63 -2.20 -12.13
C ARG A 121 -3.55 -3.17 -13.30
N GLU A 122 -2.42 -3.81 -13.53
CA GLU A 122 -2.25 -4.81 -14.61
C GLU A 122 -3.14 -6.02 -14.37
N LEU A 123 -3.23 -6.51 -13.14
CA LEU A 123 -4.15 -7.57 -12.76
C LEU A 123 -5.60 -7.15 -12.98
N ALA A 124 -6.00 -5.96 -12.50
CA ALA A 124 -7.34 -5.42 -12.67
C ALA A 124 -7.68 -5.20 -14.15
N ALA A 125 -6.76 -4.66 -14.94
CA ALA A 125 -6.96 -4.45 -16.39
C ALA A 125 -7.14 -5.76 -17.16
N THR A 126 -6.31 -6.76 -16.87
CA THR A 126 -6.41 -8.11 -17.45
C THR A 126 -7.76 -8.72 -17.13
N TYR A 127 -8.19 -8.57 -15.90
CA TYR A 127 -9.46 -9.05 -15.41
C TYR A 127 -10.65 -8.37 -16.11
N LEU A 128 -10.65 -7.05 -16.21
CA LEU A 128 -11.68 -6.28 -16.92
C LEU A 128 -11.69 -6.58 -18.42
N ALA A 129 -10.53 -6.79 -19.03
CA ALA A 129 -10.42 -7.17 -20.44
C ALA A 129 -11.08 -8.52 -20.73
N ALA A 130 -10.96 -9.49 -19.82
CA ALA A 130 -11.59 -10.82 -19.95
C ALA A 130 -13.13 -10.74 -19.83
N ARG A 131 -13.69 -9.64 -19.34
CA ARG A 131 -15.13 -9.45 -19.09
C ARG A 131 -15.71 -8.19 -19.75
N ARG A 132 -15.22 -7.85 -20.92
CA ARG A 132 -15.64 -6.65 -21.68
C ARG A 132 -17.15 -6.51 -21.86
N GLU A 133 -17.84 -7.63 -22.04
CA GLU A 133 -19.31 -7.62 -22.24
C GLU A 133 -20.09 -7.22 -20.97
N SER A 134 -19.48 -7.36 -19.81
CA SER A 134 -20.08 -7.03 -18.51
C SER A 134 -19.71 -5.63 -18.01
N THR A 135 -18.91 -4.88 -18.76
CA THR A 135 -18.44 -3.56 -18.32
C THR A 135 -18.89 -2.47 -19.29
N ARG A 136 -19.29 -1.32 -18.71
CA ARG A 136 -19.62 -0.11 -19.50
C ARG A 136 -18.40 0.55 -20.13
N ARG A 137 -17.20 0.22 -19.66
CA ARG A 137 -15.99 0.96 -20.02
C ARG A 137 -15.27 0.28 -21.19
N PRO A 138 -15.07 1.02 -22.30
CA PRO A 138 -14.48 0.44 -23.53
C PRO A 138 -13.00 0.14 -23.37
N ASP A 139 -12.29 0.88 -22.48
CA ASP A 139 -10.85 0.71 -22.23
C ASP A 139 -10.60 0.14 -20.83
N PRO A 140 -10.26 -1.15 -20.72
CA PRO A 140 -9.97 -1.80 -19.44
C PRO A 140 -8.77 -1.18 -18.68
N ALA A 141 -7.77 -0.68 -19.40
CA ALA A 141 -6.58 -0.11 -18.78
C ALA A 141 -6.90 1.21 -18.06
N THR A 142 -7.62 2.10 -18.73
CA THR A 142 -8.12 3.35 -18.14
C THR A 142 -9.07 3.07 -16.99
N ALA A 143 -9.99 2.11 -17.15
CA ALA A 143 -10.94 1.75 -16.10
C ALA A 143 -10.23 1.21 -14.85
N ALA A 144 -9.26 0.32 -15.02
CA ALA A 144 -8.43 -0.20 -13.92
C ALA A 144 -7.65 0.92 -13.22
N TRP A 145 -7.07 1.84 -14.00
CA TRP A 145 -6.34 2.99 -13.44
C TRP A 145 -7.23 3.87 -12.54
N VAL A 146 -8.42 4.21 -13.02
CA VAL A 146 -9.38 5.04 -12.26
C VAL A 146 -9.81 4.34 -10.98
N VAL A 147 -10.20 3.06 -11.08
CA VAL A 147 -10.69 2.30 -9.92
C VAL A 147 -9.60 2.11 -8.87
N VAL A 148 -8.42 1.65 -9.27
CA VAL A 148 -7.32 1.40 -8.32
C VAL A 148 -6.92 2.69 -7.62
N LEU A 149 -6.76 3.80 -8.36
CA LEU A 149 -6.41 5.09 -7.78
C LEU A 149 -7.49 5.62 -6.81
N ALA A 150 -8.77 5.48 -7.17
CA ALA A 150 -9.87 5.93 -6.32
C ALA A 150 -9.94 5.13 -5.02
N VAL A 151 -9.94 3.79 -5.11
CA VAL A 151 -10.03 2.90 -3.94
C VAL A 151 -8.82 3.07 -3.02
N GLU A 152 -7.60 3.14 -3.59
CA GLU A 152 -6.38 3.35 -2.82
C GLU A 152 -6.39 4.68 -2.05
N ASN A 153 -6.75 5.78 -2.72
CA ASN A 153 -6.79 7.08 -2.05
C ASN A 153 -7.86 7.15 -0.97
N LEU A 154 -9.05 6.59 -1.21
CA LEU A 154 -10.10 6.52 -0.20
C LEU A 154 -9.64 5.72 1.03
N ALA A 155 -9.05 4.53 0.82
CA ALA A 155 -8.54 3.70 1.89
C ALA A 155 -7.44 4.40 2.69
N MET A 156 -6.44 4.96 2.00
CA MET A 156 -5.31 5.64 2.64
C MET A 156 -5.77 6.85 3.46
N ARG A 157 -6.63 7.70 2.89
CA ARG A 157 -7.16 8.87 3.60
C ARG A 157 -7.99 8.45 4.79
N TRP A 158 -8.84 7.45 4.66
CA TRP A 158 -9.65 6.98 5.78
C TRP A 158 -8.79 6.43 6.93
N VAL A 159 -7.75 5.63 6.63
CA VAL A 159 -6.84 5.10 7.66
C VAL A 159 -6.06 6.23 8.34
N LEU A 160 -5.60 7.25 7.60
CA LEU A 160 -4.83 8.36 8.17
C LEU A 160 -5.72 9.32 8.97
N ASP A 161 -6.85 9.73 8.41
CA ASP A 161 -7.70 10.78 8.97
C ASP A 161 -8.66 10.28 10.05
N GLN A 162 -9.06 9.00 10.01
CA GLN A 162 -10.04 8.36 10.90
C GLN A 162 -11.30 9.22 11.12
N PRO A 163 -12.03 9.56 10.08
CA PRO A 163 -13.19 10.44 10.21
C PRO A 163 -14.28 9.78 11.05
N ALA A 164 -14.66 10.41 12.18
CA ALA A 164 -15.64 9.85 13.12
C ALA A 164 -17.02 9.55 12.50
N ALA A 165 -17.36 10.24 11.40
CA ALA A 165 -18.64 10.07 10.72
C ALA A 165 -18.69 8.91 9.72
N VAL A 166 -17.53 8.30 9.37
CA VAL A 166 -17.45 7.26 8.36
C VAL A 166 -16.88 5.99 8.98
N THR A 167 -17.75 5.03 9.24
CA THR A 167 -17.32 3.71 9.73
C THR A 167 -16.59 2.93 8.62
N ARG A 168 -15.82 1.91 9.02
CA ARG A 168 -15.12 1.02 8.08
C ARG A 168 -16.08 0.33 7.12
N ASP A 169 -17.19 -0.19 7.64
CA ASP A 169 -18.20 -0.86 6.81
C ASP A 169 -18.91 0.11 5.86
N ALA A 170 -19.24 1.32 6.32
CA ALA A 170 -19.83 2.34 5.45
C ALA A 170 -18.87 2.72 4.31
N LEU A 171 -17.56 2.86 4.59
CA LEU A 171 -16.57 3.11 3.55
C LEU A 171 -16.50 1.97 2.53
N LEU A 172 -16.51 0.71 2.99
CA LEU A 172 -16.50 -0.45 2.10
C LEU A 172 -17.74 -0.49 1.21
N ASP A 173 -18.92 -0.19 1.76
CA ASP A 173 -20.17 -0.12 1.00
C ASP A 173 -20.12 0.98 -0.07
N GLU A 174 -19.59 2.15 0.26
CA GLU A 174 -19.41 3.25 -0.68
C GLU A 174 -18.37 2.93 -1.77
N MET A 175 -17.27 2.25 -1.43
CA MET A 175 -16.29 1.79 -2.42
C MET A 175 -16.91 0.78 -3.39
N VAL A 176 -17.73 -0.15 -2.89
CA VAL A 176 -18.46 -1.12 -3.74
C VAL A 176 -19.44 -0.40 -4.65
N ALA A 177 -20.21 0.55 -4.12
CA ALA A 177 -21.17 1.34 -4.90
C ALA A 177 -20.46 2.18 -5.98
N LEU A 178 -19.34 2.83 -5.63
CA LEU A 178 -18.55 3.64 -6.55
C LEU A 178 -17.98 2.79 -7.71
N VAL A 179 -17.34 1.67 -7.38
CA VAL A 179 -16.74 0.78 -8.39
C VAL A 179 -17.81 0.14 -9.25
N GLY A 180 -18.89 -0.37 -8.63
CA GLY A 180 -20.03 -0.95 -9.34
C GLY A 180 -20.70 0.04 -10.27
N GLY A 181 -21.05 1.24 -9.80
CA GLY A 181 -21.64 2.30 -10.61
C GLY A 181 -20.74 2.81 -11.73
N TYR A 182 -19.41 2.72 -11.56
CA TYR A 182 -18.46 3.09 -12.60
C TYR A 182 -18.25 2.00 -13.65
N LEU A 183 -18.18 0.73 -13.25
CA LEU A 183 -17.82 -0.39 -14.12
C LEU A 183 -19.03 -1.11 -14.74
N LEU A 184 -20.11 -1.29 -13.96
CA LEU A 184 -21.23 -2.14 -14.36
C LEU A 184 -22.33 -1.36 -15.08
N ALA A 185 -23.06 -2.07 -15.92
CA ALA A 185 -24.17 -1.52 -16.69
C ALA A 185 -25.45 -1.41 -15.83
#